data_0607a8787bc65f3e9754b03c3594d6bb
#
_entry.id   0607a8787bc65f3e9754b03c3594d6bb
#
_cell.length_a   1.000
_cell.length_b   1.000
_cell.length_c   1.000
_cell.angle_alpha   90.00
_cell.angle_beta   90.00
_cell.angle_gamma   90.00
#
_symmetry.space_group_name_H-M   'P 1'
#
loop_
_entity.id
_entity.type
_entity.pdbx_description
1 polymer ?
#
loop_
_entity_poly.entity_id
_entity_poly.type
_entity_poly.pdbx_seq_one_letter_code
_entity_poly.pdbx_strand_id
1 'polypeptide(L)'
;AYMGDPNAKMSAKWDSPSGEVYTWRWTLGRQGVAFYTTLVCRRSTWVSWKLLPAVLRLCGETRVPDELYDSGALSAEAYRIAQALEEAGGTLSTADLRKAANFPVGRASRAAYLKALEELEIRLLVAKYFQAGEEDTYHTLIAARYQDYLNQAQALSHEEALNQLLLTYLPQAVYIAPTVFARHLRLPEAELRAGLERLSAQGQVETASLAEIKGSCYLWRE
;
A
#
# COMPACT_ATOMS: atom_id res chain seq x y z
N ALA A 1 2.65 -2.26 14.10
CA ALA A 1 2.32 -3.10 15.24
C ALA A 1 3.17 -2.69 16.42
N TYR A 2 2.57 -2.32 17.48
CA TYR A 2 3.27 -2.07 18.72
C TYR A 2 3.73 -3.41 19.30
N MET A 3 5.02 -3.60 19.34
CA MET A 3 5.63 -4.84 19.81
C MET A 3 6.05 -4.64 21.24
N GLY A 4 5.34 -5.14 22.18
CA GLY A 4 5.78 -5.06 23.55
C GLY A 4 4.68 -5.16 24.56
N ASP A 5 4.94 -4.65 25.74
CA ASP A 5 4.03 -4.67 26.87
C ASP A 5 2.69 -4.00 26.51
N PRO A 6 1.56 -4.74 26.54
CA PRO A 6 0.23 -4.17 26.29
C PRO A 6 -0.16 -3.08 27.29
N ASN A 7 0.53 -3.01 28.43
CA ASN A 7 0.34 -1.99 29.45
C ASN A 7 1.27 -0.79 29.30
N ALA A 8 2.19 -0.81 28.33
CA ALA A 8 3.09 0.31 28.12
C ALA A 8 2.31 1.57 27.75
N LYS A 9 2.45 2.61 28.54
CA LYS A 9 1.88 3.92 28.21
C LYS A 9 2.57 4.46 26.98
N MET A 10 1.79 4.74 25.93
CA MET A 10 2.31 5.44 24.76
C MET A 10 2.85 6.81 25.20
N SER A 11 4.16 6.96 25.15
CA SER A 11 4.81 8.25 25.38
C SER A 11 4.82 9.02 24.06
N ALA A 12 4.40 10.28 24.11
CA ALA A 12 4.52 11.20 22.97
C ALA A 12 5.95 11.73 22.77
N LYS A 13 6.90 11.27 23.58
CA LYS A 13 8.28 11.72 23.52
C LYS A 13 9.02 11.02 22.37
N TRP A 14 9.77 11.78 21.61
CA TRP A 14 10.54 11.30 20.46
C TRP A 14 11.67 10.31 20.83
N ASP A 15 12.14 10.36 22.06
CA ASP A 15 13.14 9.48 22.65
C ASP A 15 12.57 8.16 23.23
N SER A 16 11.30 7.90 22.99
CA SER A 16 10.63 6.65 23.39
C SER A 16 10.71 5.59 22.28
N PRO A 17 10.58 4.29 22.59
CA PRO A 17 10.49 3.24 21.56
C PRO A 17 9.41 3.51 20.51
N SER A 18 8.30 4.13 20.89
CA SER A 18 7.24 4.52 19.94
C SER A 18 7.67 5.65 19.03
N GLY A 19 8.45 6.60 19.52
CA GLY A 19 9.04 7.68 18.73
C GLY A 19 10.06 7.14 17.73
N GLU A 20 10.90 6.22 18.16
CA GLU A 20 11.88 5.56 17.32
C GLU A 20 11.21 4.82 16.14
N VAL A 21 10.20 4.00 16.42
CA VAL A 21 9.41 3.32 15.35
C VAL A 21 8.76 4.33 14.40
N TYR A 22 8.31 5.48 14.89
CA TYR A 22 7.75 6.53 14.06
C TYR A 22 8.79 7.12 13.10
N THR A 23 10.05 7.26 13.52
CA THR A 23 11.14 7.78 12.68
C THR A 23 11.61 6.78 11.63
N TRP A 24 11.41 5.47 11.81
CA TRP A 24 11.80 4.44 10.85
C TRP A 24 11.22 4.68 9.45
N ARG A 25 10.00 5.20 9.35
CA ARG A 25 9.40 5.50 8.05
C ARG A 25 10.27 6.42 7.20
N TRP A 26 10.92 7.41 7.82
CA TRP A 26 11.81 8.33 7.14
C TRP A 26 13.12 7.66 6.76
N THR A 27 13.69 6.90 7.68
CA THR A 27 14.94 6.18 7.49
C THR A 27 14.79 5.11 6.42
N LEU A 28 13.78 4.25 6.50
CA LEU A 28 13.53 3.19 5.52
C LEU A 28 13.25 3.76 4.12
N GLY A 29 12.50 4.85 4.05
CA GLY A 29 12.23 5.53 2.78
C GLY A 29 13.48 6.12 2.14
N ARG A 30 14.28 6.88 2.90
CA ARG A 30 15.51 7.52 2.41
C ARG A 30 16.58 6.52 2.01
N GLN A 31 16.65 5.38 2.70
CA GLN A 31 17.57 4.29 2.37
C GLN A 31 17.06 3.41 1.22
N GLY A 32 15.84 3.65 0.72
CA GLY A 32 15.26 2.85 -0.34
C GLY A 32 15.05 1.37 0.00
N VAL A 33 14.90 1.05 1.30
CA VAL A 33 14.78 -0.33 1.79
C VAL A 33 13.50 -0.99 1.33
N ALA A 34 12.40 -0.22 1.24
CA ALA A 34 11.09 -0.71 0.85
C ALA A 34 10.25 0.39 0.20
N PHE A 35 9.26 -0.02 -0.56
CA PHE A 35 8.26 0.85 -1.18
C PHE A 35 7.23 1.31 -0.13
N TYR A 36 6.90 2.61 -0.13
CA TYR A 36 5.97 3.19 0.82
C TYR A 36 4.68 3.66 0.12
N THR A 37 3.55 3.15 0.57
CA THR A 37 2.25 3.48 0.00
C THR A 37 1.12 3.41 1.02
N THR A 38 -0.09 3.73 0.59
CA THR A 38 -1.34 3.55 1.35
C THR A 38 -2.04 2.30 0.83
N LEU A 39 -1.97 1.18 1.57
CA LEU A 39 -2.48 -0.11 1.09
C LEU A 39 -3.39 -0.79 2.13
N VAL A 40 -2.81 -1.44 3.13
CA VAL A 40 -3.53 -2.24 4.11
C VAL A 40 -4.46 -1.37 4.95
N CYS A 41 -5.77 -1.65 4.93
CA CYS A 41 -6.78 -0.87 5.64
C CYS A 41 -6.74 0.64 5.32
N ARG A 42 -6.32 1.02 4.13
CA ARG A 42 -6.05 2.42 3.73
C ARG A 42 -5.05 3.12 4.65
N ARG A 43 -4.09 2.37 5.17
CA ARG A 43 -3.03 2.92 6.03
C ARG A 43 -1.68 2.85 5.37
N SER A 44 -0.80 3.71 5.81
CA SER A 44 0.61 3.69 5.40
C SER A 44 1.21 2.31 5.60
N THR A 45 1.74 1.76 4.53
CA THR A 45 2.24 0.39 4.46
C THR A 45 3.59 0.37 3.77
N TRP A 46 4.52 -0.41 4.31
CA TRP A 46 5.78 -0.74 3.66
C TRP A 46 5.64 -2.05 2.90
N VAL A 47 6.03 -2.05 1.63
CA VAL A 47 6.03 -3.22 0.76
C VAL A 47 7.47 -3.49 0.33
N SER A 48 7.95 -4.72 0.51
CA SER A 48 9.28 -5.09 0.03
C SER A 48 9.33 -4.99 -1.50
N TRP A 49 10.45 -4.57 -2.05
CA TRP A 49 10.64 -4.46 -3.49
C TRP A 49 10.36 -5.78 -4.23
N LYS A 50 10.72 -6.91 -3.61
CA LYS A 50 10.44 -8.24 -4.16
C LYS A 50 8.94 -8.53 -4.31
N LEU A 51 8.11 -7.99 -3.41
CA LEU A 51 6.67 -8.21 -3.41
C LEU A 51 5.90 -7.15 -4.21
N LEU A 52 6.55 -6.04 -4.54
CA LEU A 52 5.89 -4.91 -5.20
C LEU A 52 5.19 -5.30 -6.52
N PRO A 53 5.78 -6.11 -7.44
CA PRO A 53 5.08 -6.53 -8.66
C PRO A 53 3.77 -7.28 -8.38
N ALA A 54 3.78 -8.21 -7.40
CA ALA A 54 2.57 -8.94 -7.02
C ALA A 54 1.50 -8.00 -6.43
N VAL A 55 1.90 -7.04 -5.58
CA VAL A 55 0.98 -6.03 -5.02
C VAL A 55 0.40 -5.14 -6.10
N LEU A 56 1.21 -4.67 -7.06
CA LEU A 56 0.74 -3.88 -8.20
C LEU A 56 -0.23 -4.68 -9.07
N ARG A 57 0.04 -5.97 -9.30
CA ARG A 57 -0.86 -6.84 -10.06
C ARG A 57 -2.20 -7.06 -9.39
N LEU A 58 -2.22 -7.24 -8.06
CA LEU A 58 -3.41 -7.58 -7.28
C LEU A 58 -4.26 -6.36 -6.89
N CYS A 59 -3.61 -5.25 -6.58
CA CYS A 59 -4.24 -4.09 -5.95
C CYS A 59 -4.14 -2.81 -6.78
N GLY A 60 -3.28 -2.79 -7.79
CA GLY A 60 -3.03 -1.61 -8.63
C GLY A 60 -4.14 -1.37 -9.66
N GLU A 61 -4.38 -0.11 -9.95
CA GLU A 61 -5.23 0.30 -11.07
C GLU A 61 -4.43 0.17 -12.37
N THR A 62 -5.07 -0.35 -13.40
CA THR A 62 -4.44 -0.55 -14.72
C THR A 62 -4.77 0.55 -15.72
N ARG A 63 -5.83 1.31 -15.47
CA ARG A 63 -6.26 2.44 -16.31
C ARG A 63 -5.45 3.68 -15.97
N VAL A 64 -5.21 4.51 -16.95
CA VAL A 64 -4.58 5.82 -16.75
C VAL A 64 -5.54 6.82 -16.11
N PRO A 65 -5.02 7.90 -15.46
CA PRO A 65 -5.86 8.89 -14.79
C PRO A 65 -6.94 9.51 -15.67
N ASP A 66 -6.68 9.74 -16.96
CA ASP A 66 -7.64 10.30 -17.92
C ASP A 66 -8.86 9.38 -18.10
N GLU A 67 -8.62 8.09 -18.35
CA GLU A 67 -9.70 7.09 -18.50
C GLU A 67 -10.55 6.96 -17.23
N LEU A 68 -9.90 7.07 -16.07
CA LEU A 68 -10.59 7.03 -14.78
C LEU A 68 -11.46 8.27 -14.55
N TYR A 69 -10.96 9.44 -14.95
CA TYR A 69 -11.70 10.68 -14.84
C TYR A 69 -12.88 10.70 -15.82
N ASP A 70 -12.67 10.35 -17.07
CA ASP A 70 -13.71 10.32 -18.10
C ASP A 70 -14.84 9.34 -17.77
N SER A 71 -14.49 8.21 -17.13
CA SER A 71 -15.48 7.23 -16.63
C SER A 71 -16.14 7.61 -15.32
N GLY A 72 -15.78 8.75 -14.71
CA GLY A 72 -16.27 9.16 -13.40
C GLY A 72 -15.75 8.32 -12.22
N ALA A 73 -14.73 7.50 -12.44
CA ALA A 73 -14.13 6.65 -11.42
C ALA A 73 -13.06 7.38 -10.59
N LEU A 74 -12.60 8.55 -11.02
CA LEU A 74 -11.66 9.41 -10.31
C LEU A 74 -12.26 10.78 -10.07
N SER A 75 -12.08 11.33 -8.87
CA SER A 75 -12.55 12.68 -8.55
C SER A 75 -11.76 13.75 -9.33
N ALA A 76 -12.39 14.90 -9.60
CA ALA A 76 -11.74 16.02 -10.27
C ALA A 76 -10.51 16.54 -9.50
N GLU A 77 -10.56 16.49 -8.17
CA GLU A 77 -9.46 16.83 -7.30
C GLU A 77 -8.27 15.88 -7.44
N ALA A 78 -8.54 14.58 -7.50
CA ALA A 78 -7.51 13.56 -7.68
C ALA A 78 -6.91 13.63 -9.10
N TYR A 79 -7.74 13.86 -10.10
CA TYR A 79 -7.31 14.04 -11.48
C TYR A 79 -6.35 15.23 -11.63
N ARG A 80 -6.67 16.40 -11.02
CA ARG A 80 -5.77 17.56 -11.02
C ARG A 80 -4.41 17.26 -10.38
N ILE A 81 -4.36 16.43 -9.34
CA ILE A 81 -3.10 16.00 -8.72
C ILE A 81 -2.30 15.13 -9.71
N ALA A 82 -2.95 14.19 -10.38
CA ALA A 82 -2.30 13.33 -11.36
C ALA A 82 -1.73 14.14 -12.54
N GLN A 83 -2.51 15.08 -13.09
CA GLN A 83 -2.07 15.99 -14.15
C GLN A 83 -0.86 16.83 -13.72
N ALA A 84 -0.92 17.44 -12.52
CA ALA A 84 0.19 18.24 -12.00
C ALA A 84 1.49 17.43 -11.85
N LEU A 85 1.39 16.16 -11.47
CA LEU A 85 2.55 15.26 -11.44
C LEU A 85 3.05 14.95 -12.85
N GLU A 86 2.17 14.68 -13.79
CA GLU A 86 2.52 14.37 -15.17
C GLU A 86 3.24 15.54 -15.86
N GLU A 87 2.69 16.75 -15.75
CA GLU A 87 3.27 17.98 -16.27
C GLU A 87 4.66 18.30 -15.67
N ALA A 88 4.90 17.87 -14.42
CA ALA A 88 6.18 18.04 -13.74
C ALA A 88 7.18 16.88 -13.99
N GLY A 89 6.90 15.97 -14.91
CA GLY A 89 7.78 14.82 -15.16
C GLY A 89 7.63 13.69 -14.14
N GLY A 90 6.52 13.61 -13.45
CA GLY A 90 6.11 12.48 -12.62
C GLY A 90 6.39 12.61 -11.12
N THR A 91 7.14 13.61 -10.66
CA THR A 91 7.50 13.73 -9.22
C THR A 91 7.50 15.18 -8.75
N LEU A 92 6.86 15.46 -7.62
CA LEU A 92 6.86 16.76 -6.95
C LEU A 92 6.95 16.60 -5.43
N SER A 93 7.51 17.61 -4.75
CA SER A 93 7.42 17.72 -3.29
C SER A 93 5.95 17.91 -2.86
N THR A 94 5.63 17.59 -1.61
CA THR A 94 4.26 17.80 -1.09
C THR A 94 3.79 19.25 -1.22
N ALA A 95 4.69 20.21 -1.03
CA ALA A 95 4.37 21.63 -1.11
C ALA A 95 4.13 22.07 -2.56
N ASP A 96 5.02 21.67 -3.47
CA ASP A 96 4.92 22.03 -4.89
C ASP A 96 3.74 21.34 -5.56
N LEU A 97 3.47 20.08 -5.25
CA LEU A 97 2.31 19.35 -5.76
C LEU A 97 1.01 20.02 -5.38
N ARG A 98 0.89 20.44 -4.12
CA ARG A 98 -0.30 21.16 -3.66
C ARG A 98 -0.51 22.48 -4.42
N LYS A 99 0.58 23.20 -4.69
CA LYS A 99 0.56 24.45 -5.46
C LYS A 99 0.23 24.18 -6.93
N ALA A 100 0.92 23.24 -7.57
CA ALA A 100 0.72 22.89 -8.97
C ALA A 100 -0.71 22.39 -9.25
N ALA A 101 -1.25 21.53 -8.36
CA ALA A 101 -2.63 21.06 -8.45
C ALA A 101 -3.69 22.09 -8.00
N ASN A 102 -3.28 23.35 -7.79
CA ASN A 102 -4.15 24.49 -7.50
C ASN A 102 -5.05 24.32 -6.27
N PHE A 103 -4.46 23.83 -5.15
CA PHE A 103 -5.14 23.76 -3.86
C PHE A 103 -4.75 24.98 -3.00
N PRO A 104 -5.64 25.94 -2.76
CA PRO A 104 -5.33 27.15 -2.00
C PRO A 104 -4.98 26.83 -0.54
N VAL A 105 -4.36 27.80 0.12
CA VAL A 105 -4.06 27.70 1.56
C VAL A 105 -5.37 27.73 2.36
N GLY A 106 -5.52 26.80 3.30
CA GLY A 106 -6.70 26.73 4.18
C GLY A 106 -7.00 25.30 4.63
N ARG A 107 -7.76 25.18 5.71
CA ARG A 107 -8.10 23.88 6.33
C ARG A 107 -8.96 23.02 5.42
N ALA A 108 -10.00 23.57 4.82
CA ALA A 108 -10.91 22.83 3.93
C ALA A 108 -10.17 22.35 2.67
N SER A 109 -9.37 23.20 2.05
CA SER A 109 -8.57 22.84 0.89
C SER A 109 -7.52 21.80 1.22
N ARG A 110 -6.89 21.85 2.41
CA ARG A 110 -5.98 20.81 2.87
C ARG A 110 -6.68 19.44 3.00
N ALA A 111 -7.89 19.43 3.53
CA ALA A 111 -8.67 18.18 3.67
C ALA A 111 -9.03 17.60 2.30
N ALA A 112 -9.47 18.43 1.35
CA ALA A 112 -9.75 18.03 -0.02
C ALA A 112 -8.50 17.47 -0.72
N TYR A 113 -7.36 18.15 -0.60
CA TYR A 113 -6.07 17.70 -1.13
C TYR A 113 -5.68 16.32 -0.59
N LEU A 114 -5.72 16.14 0.73
CA LEU A 114 -5.34 14.88 1.36
C LEU A 114 -6.27 13.73 0.96
N LYS A 115 -7.58 13.99 0.83
CA LYS A 115 -8.55 13.01 0.35
C LYS A 115 -8.29 12.60 -1.11
N ALA A 116 -8.02 13.58 -1.97
CA ALA A 116 -7.71 13.35 -3.37
C ALA A 116 -6.38 12.58 -3.54
N LEU A 117 -5.37 12.92 -2.75
CA LEU A 117 -4.10 12.21 -2.75
C LEU A 117 -4.26 10.76 -2.26
N GLU A 118 -5.03 10.54 -1.17
CA GLU A 118 -5.36 9.20 -0.69
C GLU A 118 -6.07 8.38 -1.77
N GLU A 119 -6.97 8.98 -2.54
CA GLU A 119 -7.67 8.31 -3.64
C GLU A 119 -6.70 7.76 -4.70
N LEU A 120 -5.66 8.50 -5.05
CA LEU A 120 -4.60 8.06 -5.96
C LEU A 120 -3.67 7.02 -5.32
N GLU A 121 -3.29 7.21 -4.06
CA GLU A 121 -2.41 6.30 -3.33
C GLU A 121 -3.05 4.91 -3.15
N ILE A 122 -4.34 4.83 -2.78
CA ILE A 122 -5.02 3.54 -2.60
C ILE A 122 -5.26 2.76 -3.90
N ARG A 123 -5.19 3.43 -5.05
CA ARG A 123 -5.24 2.84 -6.39
C ARG A 123 -3.86 2.45 -6.91
N LEU A 124 -2.82 2.78 -6.16
CA LEU A 124 -1.43 2.62 -6.58
C LEU A 124 -1.12 3.34 -7.90
N LEU A 125 -1.70 4.52 -8.11
CA LEU A 125 -1.36 5.44 -9.19
C LEU A 125 -0.22 6.38 -8.75
N VAL A 126 -0.22 6.77 -7.47
CA VAL A 126 0.76 7.64 -6.84
C VAL A 126 1.35 6.96 -5.62
N ALA A 127 2.63 7.17 -5.38
CA ALA A 127 3.32 6.72 -4.19
C ALA A 127 4.11 7.86 -3.54
N LYS A 128 4.42 7.71 -2.26
CA LYS A 128 5.38 8.57 -1.58
C LYS A 128 6.80 8.16 -1.92
N TYR A 129 7.61 9.16 -2.18
CA TYR A 129 9.03 8.98 -2.44
C TYR A 129 9.85 9.84 -1.47
N PHE A 130 10.96 9.29 -1.01
CA PHE A 130 11.89 9.95 -0.10
C PHE A 130 13.24 10.03 -0.77
N GLN A 131 13.76 11.24 -0.92
CA GLN A 131 15.07 11.45 -1.50
C GLN A 131 16.15 11.41 -0.42
N ALA A 132 17.26 10.73 -0.70
CA ALA A 132 18.38 10.66 0.21
C ALA A 132 18.94 12.06 0.48
N GLY A 133 19.16 12.40 1.75
CA GLY A 133 19.69 13.71 2.14
C GLY A 133 18.66 14.84 2.22
N GLU A 134 17.41 14.61 1.86
CA GLU A 134 16.34 15.60 1.94
C GLU A 134 15.33 15.28 3.04
N GLU A 135 14.73 16.31 3.61
CA GLU A 135 13.69 16.15 4.65
C GLU A 135 12.28 16.06 4.07
N ASP A 136 12.09 16.55 2.86
CA ASP A 136 10.79 16.59 2.21
C ASP A 136 10.29 15.21 1.79
N THR A 137 8.97 15.07 1.79
CA THR A 137 8.29 13.94 1.18
C THR A 137 7.84 14.35 -0.22
N TYR A 138 8.21 13.53 -1.19
CA TYR A 138 7.79 13.66 -2.57
C TYR A 138 6.62 12.73 -2.86
N HIS A 139 5.83 13.09 -3.85
CA HIS A 139 4.82 12.23 -4.45
C HIS A 139 5.21 11.98 -5.89
N THR A 140 5.09 10.73 -6.31
CA THR A 140 5.49 10.32 -7.66
C THR A 140 4.43 9.46 -8.31
N LEU A 141 4.25 9.63 -9.61
CA LEU A 141 3.47 8.68 -10.41
C LEU A 141 4.22 7.34 -10.45
N ILE A 142 3.50 6.25 -10.14
CA ILE A 142 4.08 4.91 -10.19
C ILE A 142 4.52 4.57 -11.62
N ALA A 143 3.75 4.96 -12.62
CA ALA A 143 4.09 4.76 -14.02
C ALA A 143 5.36 5.51 -14.45
N ALA A 144 5.64 6.68 -13.87
CA ALA A 144 6.85 7.44 -14.22
C ALA A 144 8.12 6.88 -13.57
N ARG A 145 8.02 6.40 -12.33
CA ARG A 145 9.21 6.06 -11.55
C ARG A 145 9.45 4.56 -11.40
N TYR A 146 8.39 3.76 -11.42
CA TYR A 146 8.44 2.32 -11.12
C TYR A 146 7.97 1.47 -12.30
N GLN A 147 8.26 1.92 -13.53
CA GLN A 147 7.83 1.25 -14.77
C GLN A 147 8.30 -0.21 -14.83
N ASP A 148 9.52 -0.49 -14.38
CA ASP A 148 10.05 -1.86 -14.38
C ASP A 148 9.22 -2.81 -13.49
N TYR A 149 8.73 -2.31 -12.36
CA TYR A 149 7.84 -3.08 -11.49
C TYR A 149 6.44 -3.25 -12.08
N LEU A 150 5.94 -2.26 -12.81
CA LEU A 150 4.69 -2.39 -13.57
C LEU A 150 4.82 -3.43 -14.68
N ASN A 151 5.92 -3.43 -15.42
CA ASN A 151 6.20 -4.43 -16.45
C ASN A 151 6.25 -5.85 -15.84
N GLN A 152 6.93 -6.00 -14.71
CA GLN A 152 6.93 -7.27 -13.97
C GLN A 152 5.52 -7.66 -13.48
N ALA A 153 4.74 -6.71 -12.98
CA ALA A 153 3.37 -6.95 -12.56
C ALA A 153 2.47 -7.41 -13.72
N GLN A 154 2.62 -6.81 -14.90
CA GLN A 154 1.89 -7.20 -16.11
C GLN A 154 2.26 -8.60 -16.61
N ALA A 155 3.50 -9.04 -16.39
CA ALA A 155 3.96 -10.38 -16.74
C ALA A 155 3.43 -11.48 -15.80
N LEU A 156 2.95 -11.12 -14.60
CA LEU A 156 2.35 -12.06 -13.67
C LEU A 156 0.87 -12.29 -14.00
N SER A 157 0.44 -13.55 -13.96
CA SER A 157 -0.99 -13.86 -13.82
C SER A 157 -1.48 -13.42 -12.44
N HIS A 158 -2.79 -13.22 -12.29
CA HIS A 158 -3.38 -12.88 -11.00
C HIS A 158 -3.13 -13.98 -9.94
N GLU A 159 -3.16 -15.25 -10.37
CA GLU A 159 -2.89 -16.40 -9.52
C GLU A 159 -1.44 -16.45 -9.03
N GLU A 160 -0.47 -16.22 -9.91
CA GLU A 160 0.95 -16.16 -9.53
C GLU A 160 1.22 -15.02 -8.55
N ALA A 161 0.64 -13.84 -8.79
CA ALA A 161 0.76 -12.70 -7.88
C ALA A 161 0.16 -13.02 -6.49
N LEU A 162 -1.01 -13.66 -6.45
CA LEU A 162 -1.64 -14.07 -5.21
C LEU A 162 -0.79 -15.12 -4.46
N ASN A 163 -0.25 -16.10 -5.17
CA ASN A 163 0.64 -17.10 -4.58
C ASN A 163 1.91 -16.44 -4.01
N GLN A 164 2.54 -15.51 -4.72
CA GLN A 164 3.71 -14.78 -4.21
C GLN A 164 3.37 -14.00 -2.94
N LEU A 165 2.21 -13.34 -2.91
CA LEU A 165 1.74 -12.63 -1.71
C LEU A 165 1.55 -13.58 -0.54
N LEU A 166 0.83 -14.68 -0.73
CA LEU A 166 0.53 -15.65 0.31
C LEU A 166 1.79 -16.35 0.85
N LEU A 167 2.67 -16.82 -0.03
CA LEU A 167 3.92 -17.48 0.34
C LEU A 167 4.92 -16.54 1.03
N THR A 168 4.82 -15.24 0.79
CA THR A 168 5.63 -14.25 1.50
C THR A 168 5.04 -13.88 2.86
N TYR A 169 3.72 -13.79 2.95
CA TYR A 169 3.03 -13.32 4.15
C TYR A 169 2.81 -14.41 5.20
N LEU A 170 2.37 -15.60 4.77
CA LEU A 170 1.98 -16.70 5.68
C LEU A 170 3.08 -17.13 6.64
N PRO A 171 4.35 -17.30 6.21
CA PRO A 171 5.42 -17.68 7.13
C PRO A 171 5.70 -16.64 8.24
N GLN A 172 5.26 -15.41 8.05
CA GLN A 172 5.43 -14.29 8.98
C GLN A 172 4.18 -14.00 9.80
N ALA A 173 3.04 -14.56 9.40
CA ALA A 173 1.75 -14.38 10.04
C ALA A 173 1.44 -15.55 10.96
N VAL A 174 0.78 -15.27 12.09
CA VAL A 174 0.28 -16.34 12.97
C VAL A 174 -0.83 -17.12 12.26
N TYR A 175 -1.70 -16.39 11.53
CA TYR A 175 -2.80 -16.97 10.75
C TYR A 175 -3.31 -15.99 9.71
N ILE A 176 -4.04 -16.50 8.73
CA ILE A 176 -4.89 -15.71 7.83
C ILE A 176 -6.36 -16.09 8.05
N ALA A 177 -7.19 -15.09 8.38
CA ALA A 177 -8.65 -15.16 8.30
C ALA A 177 -9.07 -14.57 6.93
N PRO A 178 -9.54 -15.38 5.96
CA PRO A 178 -9.71 -14.94 4.56
C PRO A 178 -10.58 -13.69 4.41
N THR A 179 -11.73 -13.63 5.05
CA THR A 179 -12.63 -12.47 4.99
C THR A 179 -11.97 -11.18 5.48
N VAL A 180 -11.17 -11.27 6.55
CA VAL A 180 -10.47 -10.11 7.12
C VAL A 180 -9.34 -9.67 6.20
N PHE A 181 -8.53 -10.62 5.74
CA PHE A 181 -7.38 -10.34 4.88
C PHE A 181 -7.82 -9.77 3.51
N ALA A 182 -8.85 -10.37 2.89
CA ALA A 182 -9.44 -9.89 1.65
C ALA A 182 -9.92 -8.44 1.77
N ARG A 183 -10.66 -8.13 2.84
CA ARG A 183 -11.13 -6.76 3.12
C ARG A 183 -9.99 -5.78 3.33
N HIS A 184 -8.92 -6.19 4.01
CA HIS A 184 -7.78 -5.32 4.30
C HIS A 184 -7.00 -4.94 3.04
N LEU A 185 -6.89 -5.84 2.08
CA LEU A 185 -6.19 -5.62 0.80
C LEU A 185 -7.16 -5.30 -0.36
N ARG A 186 -8.47 -5.34 -0.11
CA ARG A 186 -9.52 -5.15 -1.13
C ARG A 186 -9.45 -6.17 -2.25
N LEU A 187 -9.11 -7.41 -1.90
CA LEU A 187 -9.08 -8.53 -2.82
C LEU A 187 -10.44 -9.26 -2.84
N PRO A 188 -10.82 -9.90 -3.94
CA PRO A 188 -11.96 -10.80 -3.97
C PRO A 188 -11.74 -11.98 -2.99
N GLU A 189 -12.63 -12.11 -2.00
CA GLU A 189 -12.49 -13.18 -0.99
C GLU A 189 -12.50 -14.59 -1.61
N ALA A 190 -13.28 -14.81 -2.66
CA ALA A 190 -13.36 -16.09 -3.34
C ALA A 190 -12.00 -16.51 -3.94
N GLU A 191 -11.28 -15.58 -4.55
CA GLU A 191 -9.96 -15.84 -5.13
C GLU A 191 -8.92 -16.11 -4.06
N LEU A 192 -8.96 -15.35 -2.97
CA LEU A 192 -8.09 -15.56 -1.82
C LEU A 192 -8.31 -16.96 -1.20
N ARG A 193 -9.60 -17.37 -1.02
CA ARG A 193 -9.93 -18.70 -0.52
C ARG A 193 -9.41 -19.80 -1.46
N ALA A 194 -9.64 -19.67 -2.75
CA ALA A 194 -9.13 -20.63 -3.74
C ALA A 194 -7.60 -20.74 -3.69
N GLY A 195 -6.88 -19.62 -3.52
CA GLY A 195 -5.43 -19.62 -3.33
C GLY A 195 -5.00 -20.37 -2.07
N LEU A 196 -5.65 -20.11 -0.93
CA LEU A 196 -5.38 -20.78 0.33
C LEU A 196 -5.71 -22.28 0.30
N GLU A 197 -6.78 -22.68 -0.38
CA GLU A 197 -7.16 -24.07 -0.58
C GLU A 197 -6.12 -24.83 -1.44
N ARG A 198 -5.58 -24.17 -2.49
CA ARG A 198 -4.48 -24.77 -3.28
C ARG A 198 -3.23 -24.98 -2.42
N LEU A 199 -2.84 -24.01 -1.60
CA LEU A 199 -1.72 -24.14 -0.67
C LEU A 199 -1.98 -25.23 0.38
N SER A 200 -3.22 -25.39 0.82
CA SER A 200 -3.62 -26.47 1.74
C SER A 200 -3.51 -27.85 1.07
N ALA A 201 -3.97 -27.98 -0.18
CA ALA A 201 -3.83 -29.23 -0.95
C ALA A 201 -2.35 -29.60 -1.20
N GLN A 202 -1.46 -28.62 -1.25
CA GLN A 202 0.00 -28.80 -1.34
C GLN A 202 0.66 -29.07 0.02
N GLY A 203 -0.11 -29.08 1.11
CA GLY A 203 0.40 -29.32 2.46
C GLY A 203 1.17 -28.15 3.09
N GLN A 204 1.14 -26.98 2.46
CA GLN A 204 1.87 -25.77 2.94
C GLN A 204 1.12 -25.01 4.03
N VAL A 205 -0.19 -25.13 4.07
CA VAL A 205 -1.03 -24.55 5.11
C VAL A 205 -2.01 -25.57 5.66
N GLU A 206 -2.44 -25.36 6.88
CA GLU A 206 -3.53 -26.13 7.49
C GLU A 206 -4.69 -25.22 7.86
N THR A 207 -5.90 -25.79 7.84
CA THR A 207 -7.10 -25.10 8.26
C THR A 207 -7.31 -25.30 9.75
N ALA A 208 -7.56 -24.20 10.47
CA ALA A 208 -7.84 -24.21 11.90
C ALA A 208 -9.06 -23.36 12.25
N SER A 209 -9.68 -23.69 13.36
CA SER A 209 -10.70 -22.85 14.00
C SER A 209 -10.08 -22.21 15.23
N LEU A 210 -10.03 -20.89 15.27
CA LEU A 210 -9.44 -20.13 16.38
C LEU A 210 -10.55 -19.51 17.23
N ALA A 211 -10.37 -19.54 18.54
CA ALA A 211 -11.29 -18.88 19.48
C ALA A 211 -11.44 -17.38 19.11
N GLU A 212 -12.65 -16.85 19.21
CA GLU A 212 -13.00 -15.45 18.93
C GLU A 212 -12.90 -15.03 17.45
N ILE A 213 -12.46 -15.90 16.53
CA ILE A 213 -12.41 -15.60 15.10
C ILE A 213 -13.50 -16.38 14.38
N LYS A 214 -14.42 -15.65 13.72
CA LYS A 214 -15.50 -16.27 12.96
C LYS A 214 -14.96 -16.89 11.67
N GLY A 215 -15.24 -18.17 11.45
CA GLY A 215 -14.88 -18.92 10.26
C GLY A 215 -13.53 -19.63 10.36
N SER A 216 -13.15 -20.27 9.27
CA SER A 216 -11.87 -20.98 9.19
C SER A 216 -10.71 -20.03 8.99
N CYS A 217 -9.61 -20.30 9.67
CA CYS A 217 -8.32 -19.63 9.49
C CYS A 217 -7.34 -20.62 8.83
N TYR A 218 -6.31 -20.07 8.22
CA TYR A 218 -5.22 -20.83 7.62
C TYR A 218 -3.92 -20.48 8.32
N LEU A 219 -3.17 -21.51 8.73
CA LEU A 219 -1.89 -21.40 9.40
C LEU A 219 -0.80 -21.97 8.49
N TRP A 220 0.37 -21.36 8.54
CA TRP A 220 1.54 -21.90 7.86
C TRP A 220 2.01 -23.19 8.54
N ARG A 221 2.37 -24.19 7.73
CA ARG A 221 3.07 -25.39 8.21
C ARG A 221 4.58 -25.19 8.05
N GLU A 222 5.31 -25.37 9.13
CA GLU A 222 6.77 -25.39 9.13
C GLU A 222 7.31 -26.67 8.47
#